data_0231ccc4bb9046ff404f136eaa3ad470
#
_entry.id   0231ccc4bb9046ff404f136eaa3ad470
#
_cell.length_a   1.000
_cell.length_b   1.000
_cell.length_c   1.000
_cell.angle_alpha   90.00
_cell.angle_beta   90.00
_cell.angle_gamma   90.00
#
_symmetry.space_group_name_H-M   'P 1'
#
loop_
_entity.id
_entity.type
_entity.pdbx_description
1 polymer ?
#
loop_
_entity_poly.entity_id
_entity_poly.type
_entity_poly.pdbx_seq_one_letter_code
_entity_poly.pdbx_strand_id
1 'polypeptide(L)'
;MVSRALLINPSIYDFAAYSFWSSPLGLLYIGGILRANDMEVNLIDCMQIVERKRKVDGRAPFVKEKVESPPALKHIRKRFKRYGISRDALIRKLGESKEPDI
;
A
#
# COMPACT_ATOMS: atom_id res chain seq x y z
N MET A 1 -6.38 -4.29 -29.11
CA MET A 1 -6.67 -3.49 -27.89
C MET A 1 -5.95 -4.16 -26.71
N VAL A 2 -5.11 -3.43 -26.01
CA VAL A 2 -4.37 -3.98 -24.86
C VAL A 2 -5.24 -3.82 -23.62
N SER A 3 -5.48 -4.90 -22.89
CA SER A 3 -6.16 -4.85 -21.61
C SER A 3 -5.24 -4.22 -20.54
N ARG A 4 -5.83 -3.49 -19.63
CA ARG A 4 -5.13 -2.85 -18.52
C ARG A 4 -5.55 -3.42 -17.19
N ALA A 5 -4.57 -3.69 -16.33
CA ALA A 5 -4.78 -4.11 -14.95
C ALA A 5 -4.18 -3.08 -14.00
N LEU A 6 -4.90 -2.76 -12.95
CA LEU A 6 -4.42 -1.96 -11.84
C LEU A 6 -4.32 -2.85 -10.60
N LEU A 7 -3.11 -2.99 -10.09
CA LEU A 7 -2.83 -3.75 -8.88
C LEU A 7 -2.62 -2.77 -7.72
N ILE A 8 -3.27 -3.01 -6.61
CA ILE A 8 -3.17 -2.15 -5.43
C ILE A 8 -2.75 -2.97 -4.23
N ASN A 9 -1.63 -2.59 -3.60
CA ASN A 9 -1.29 -3.05 -2.27
C ASN A 9 -1.91 -2.06 -1.27
N PRO A 10 -2.93 -2.47 -0.50
CA PRO A 10 -3.73 -1.54 0.30
C PRO A 10 -3.00 -1.06 1.55
N SER A 11 -3.53 0.01 2.13
CA SER A 11 -3.14 0.48 3.46
C SER A 11 -3.54 -0.53 4.53
N ILE A 12 -2.83 -0.50 5.66
CA ILE A 12 -3.05 -1.40 6.80
C ILE A 12 -3.62 -0.59 7.97
N TYR A 13 -4.60 -1.17 8.66
CA TYR A 13 -5.15 -0.65 9.91
C TYR A 13 -4.71 -1.56 11.05
N ASP A 14 -3.92 -1.02 11.96
CA ASP A 14 -3.39 -1.80 13.09
C ASP A 14 -2.90 -0.87 14.21
N PHE A 15 -2.52 -1.46 15.32
CA PHE A 15 -1.87 -0.76 16.44
C PHE A 15 -0.38 -0.54 16.19
N ALA A 16 0.25 -1.41 15.39
CA ALA A 16 1.66 -1.28 15.02
C ALA A 16 1.94 -1.94 13.67
N ALA A 17 2.77 -1.30 12.86
CA ALA A 17 3.27 -1.88 11.62
C ALA A 17 4.70 -1.39 11.37
N TYR A 18 5.54 -2.27 10.88
CA TYR A 18 6.94 -1.99 10.59
C TYR A 18 7.32 -2.45 9.20
N SER A 19 8.19 -1.68 8.55
CA SER A 19 8.80 -2.09 7.30
C SER A 19 10.08 -2.88 7.56
N PHE A 20 10.14 -4.10 7.02
CA PHE A 20 11.34 -4.94 7.03
C PHE A 20 11.83 -5.18 5.59
N TRP A 21 11.91 -4.13 4.79
CA TRP A 21 12.21 -4.19 3.35
C TRP A 21 11.20 -5.02 2.55
N SER A 22 10.02 -5.23 3.08
CA SER A 22 9.02 -6.04 2.41
C SER A 22 8.41 -5.29 1.22
N SER A 23 8.38 -5.95 0.08
CA SER A 23 7.66 -5.51 -1.11
C SER A 23 6.43 -6.40 -1.28
N PRO A 24 5.39 -5.94 -2.01
CA PRO A 24 4.19 -6.75 -2.25
C PRO A 24 4.48 -7.86 -3.27
N LEU A 25 5.26 -8.86 -2.87
CA LEU A 25 5.82 -9.87 -3.75
C LEU A 25 4.76 -10.64 -4.54
N GLY A 26 3.65 -11.01 -3.89
CA GLY A 26 2.54 -11.69 -4.57
C GLY A 26 1.96 -10.87 -5.72
N LEU A 27 1.75 -9.57 -5.51
CA LEU A 27 1.28 -8.66 -6.55
C LEU A 27 2.32 -8.51 -7.66
N LEU A 28 3.61 -8.45 -7.32
CA LEU A 28 4.68 -8.35 -8.31
C LEU A 28 4.74 -9.59 -9.19
N TYR A 29 4.55 -10.78 -8.65
CA TYR A 29 4.46 -12.01 -9.44
C TYR A 29 3.25 -12.00 -10.36
N ILE A 30 2.09 -11.62 -9.85
CA ILE A 30 0.87 -11.50 -10.67
C ILE A 30 1.09 -10.47 -11.78
N GLY A 31 1.64 -9.32 -11.47
CA GLY A 31 1.95 -8.27 -12.45
C GLY A 31 2.89 -8.74 -13.52
N GLY A 32 3.92 -9.51 -13.17
CA GLY A 32 4.86 -10.10 -14.13
C GLY A 32 4.18 -11.05 -15.09
N ILE A 33 3.29 -11.91 -14.59
CA ILE A 33 2.54 -12.85 -15.43
C ILE A 33 1.59 -12.11 -16.37
N LEU A 34 0.89 -11.11 -15.88
CA LEU A 34 -0.01 -10.30 -16.70
C LEU A 34 0.74 -9.58 -17.82
N ARG A 35 1.89 -8.98 -17.51
CA ARG A 35 2.73 -8.33 -18.52
C ARG A 35 3.26 -9.33 -19.56
N ALA A 36 3.64 -10.53 -19.14
CA ALA A 36 4.07 -11.57 -20.05
C ALA A 36 2.95 -12.05 -21.00
N ASN A 37 1.69 -11.77 -20.66
CA ASN A 37 0.51 -12.05 -21.46
C ASN A 37 -0.06 -10.79 -22.14
N ASP A 38 0.80 -9.84 -22.46
CA ASP A 38 0.50 -8.64 -23.22
C ASP A 38 -0.52 -7.69 -22.56
N MET A 39 -0.61 -7.72 -21.25
CA MET A 39 -1.41 -6.75 -20.49
C MET A 39 -0.55 -5.56 -20.05
N GLU A 40 -1.14 -4.37 -20.09
CA GLU A 40 -0.56 -3.19 -19.46
C GLU A 40 -0.88 -3.24 -17.96
N VAL A 41 0.14 -3.13 -17.10
CA VAL A 41 0.00 -3.27 -15.66
C VAL A 41 0.50 -2.02 -14.95
N ASN A 42 -0.32 -1.45 -14.10
CA ASN A 42 0.06 -0.40 -13.16
C ASN A 42 -0.02 -0.94 -11.74
N LEU A 43 0.87 -0.48 -10.87
CA LEU A 43 0.90 -0.85 -9.46
C LEU A 43 0.82 0.41 -8.61
N ILE A 44 -0.09 0.42 -7.64
CA ILE A 44 -0.12 1.39 -6.56
C ILE A 44 0.20 0.65 -5.26
N ASP A 45 1.35 0.96 -4.68
CA ASP A 45 1.74 0.42 -3.38
C ASP A 45 1.45 1.45 -2.29
N CYS A 46 0.32 1.30 -1.59
CA CYS A 46 -0.06 2.20 -0.50
C CYS A 46 0.88 2.10 0.70
N MET A 47 1.62 1.01 0.82
CA MET A 47 2.60 0.82 1.90
C MET A 47 4.01 1.29 1.51
N GLN A 48 4.13 2.04 0.43
CA GLN A 48 5.39 2.60 -0.02
C GLN A 48 6.02 3.49 1.05
N ILE A 49 7.31 3.30 1.29
CA ILE A 49 8.09 4.14 2.20
C ILE A 49 8.46 5.44 1.48
N VAL A 50 7.95 6.55 1.99
CA VAL A 50 8.23 7.88 1.44
C VAL A 50 9.55 8.43 1.98
N GLU A 51 9.87 8.14 3.23
CA GLU A 51 11.12 8.57 3.86
C GLU A 51 12.23 7.57 3.58
N ARG A 52 13.36 8.08 3.08
CA ARG A 52 14.53 7.25 2.73
C ARG A 52 15.43 6.89 3.91
N LYS A 53 15.25 7.54 5.07
CA LYS A 53 16.08 7.29 6.24
C LYS A 53 15.60 6.03 6.96
N ARG A 54 16.39 4.98 6.90
CA ARG A 54 16.16 3.76 7.66
C ARG A 54 16.92 3.80 8.98
N LYS A 55 16.37 3.17 10.02
CA LYS A 55 17.07 2.93 11.28
C LYS A 55 18.23 1.96 11.05
N VAL A 56 19.15 1.89 12.05
CA VAL A 56 20.29 0.99 11.99
C VAL A 56 19.88 -0.47 11.77
N ASP A 57 18.75 -0.90 12.31
CA ASP A 57 18.18 -2.23 12.12
C ASP A 57 17.44 -2.41 10.78
N GLY A 58 17.47 -1.41 9.93
CA GLY A 58 16.85 -1.43 8.59
C GLY A 58 15.38 -1.06 8.55
N ARG A 59 14.72 -0.92 9.70
CA ARG A 59 13.31 -0.52 9.72
C ARG A 59 13.15 0.93 9.28
N ALA A 60 12.10 1.20 8.55
CA ALA A 60 11.69 2.55 8.18
C ALA A 60 10.25 2.79 8.63
N PRO A 61 9.93 4.02 9.05
CA PRO A 61 8.56 4.34 9.42
C PRO A 61 7.66 4.40 8.19
N PHE A 62 6.48 3.84 8.30
CA PHE A 62 5.41 4.10 7.34
C PHE A 62 4.77 5.46 7.62
N VAL A 63 4.24 6.09 6.58
CA VAL A 63 3.29 7.18 6.75
C VAL A 63 2.09 6.62 7.51
N LYS A 64 1.64 7.33 8.56
CA LYS A 64 0.58 6.85 9.43
C LYS A 64 -0.29 8.00 9.94
N GLU A 65 -1.54 7.69 10.21
CA GLU A 65 -2.47 8.61 10.86
C GLU A 65 -3.26 7.88 11.94
N LYS A 66 -3.59 8.59 13.03
CA LYS A 66 -4.44 8.04 14.08
C LYS A 66 -5.88 8.02 13.58
N VAL A 67 -6.53 6.88 13.75
CA VAL A 67 -7.95 6.70 13.41
C VAL A 67 -8.72 6.14 14.60
N GLU A 68 -10.05 6.26 14.57
CA GLU A 68 -10.88 5.70 15.62
C GLU A 68 -10.81 4.18 15.60
N SER A 69 -10.63 3.58 16.79
CA SER A 69 -10.64 2.12 16.93
C SER A 69 -12.02 1.55 16.60
N PRO A 70 -12.09 0.41 15.91
CA PRO A 70 -13.36 -0.30 15.75
C PRO A 70 -13.99 -0.62 17.12
N PRO A 71 -15.33 -0.67 17.22
CA PRO A 71 -15.99 -0.95 18.49
C PRO A 71 -15.50 -2.22 19.19
N ALA A 72 -15.21 -3.26 18.42
CA ALA A 72 -14.71 -4.53 18.94
C ALA A 72 -13.32 -4.44 19.58
N LEU A 73 -12.53 -3.41 19.24
CA LEU A 73 -11.16 -3.21 19.70
C LEU A 73 -10.99 -2.04 20.67
N LYS A 74 -12.07 -1.39 21.07
CA LYS A 74 -12.01 -0.20 21.96
C LYS A 74 -11.43 -0.49 23.35
N HIS A 75 -11.46 -1.75 23.79
CA HIS A 75 -10.88 -2.16 25.07
C HIS A 75 -9.34 -2.16 25.05
N ILE A 76 -8.73 -2.10 23.88
CA ILE A 76 -7.26 -2.08 23.72
C ILE A 76 -6.79 -0.63 23.90
N ARG A 77 -5.89 -0.41 24.86
CA ARG A 77 -5.39 0.93 25.22
C ARG A 77 -4.30 1.47 24.31
N LYS A 78 -4.02 0.84 23.17
CA LYS A 78 -3.06 1.32 22.19
C LYS A 78 -3.75 2.19 21.14
N ARG A 79 -2.99 3.07 20.51
CA ARG A 79 -3.51 3.91 19.43
C ARG A 79 -3.69 3.07 18.17
N PHE A 80 -4.90 3.06 17.66
CA PHE A 80 -5.22 2.46 16.37
C PHE A 80 -4.86 3.43 15.25
N LYS A 81 -4.18 2.96 14.22
CA LYS A 81 -3.66 3.80 13.16
C LYS A 81 -3.92 3.18 11.80
N ARG A 82 -4.02 4.06 10.80
CA ARG A 82 -3.94 3.70 9.40
C ARG A 82 -2.50 3.90 8.94
N TYR A 83 -1.87 2.85 8.43
CA TYR A 83 -0.52 2.89 7.87
C TYR A 83 -0.59 2.88 6.36
N GLY A 84 0.24 3.71 5.73
CA GLY A 84 0.32 3.83 4.29
C GLY A 84 0.21 5.27 3.83
N ILE A 85 0.28 5.48 2.52
CA ILE A 85 0.15 6.81 1.94
C ILE A 85 -1.20 7.43 2.31
N SER A 86 -1.27 8.76 2.36
CA SER A 86 -2.50 9.46 2.70
C SER A 86 -3.61 9.13 1.69
N ARG A 87 -4.85 9.30 2.13
CA ARG A 87 -6.01 9.13 1.27
C ARG A 87 -5.95 10.05 0.05
N ASP A 88 -5.53 11.30 0.24
CA ASP A 88 -5.39 12.26 -0.85
C ASP A 88 -4.31 11.85 -1.84
N ALA A 89 -3.18 11.30 -1.36
CA ALA A 89 -2.14 10.77 -2.22
C ALA A 89 -2.64 9.56 -3.03
N LEU A 90 -3.43 8.68 -2.43
CA LEU A 90 -4.04 7.55 -3.13
C LEU A 90 -5.01 8.02 -4.22
N ILE A 91 -5.87 8.97 -3.91
CA ILE A 91 -6.82 9.54 -4.87
C ILE A 91 -6.08 10.16 -6.05
N ARG A 92 -4.99 10.89 -5.79
CA ARG A 92 -4.15 11.48 -6.84
C ARG A 92 -3.53 10.41 -7.73
N LYS A 93 -2.97 9.35 -7.15
CA LYS A 93 -2.39 8.23 -7.91
C LYS A 93 -3.43 7.51 -8.76
N LEU A 94 -4.64 7.33 -8.24
CA LEU A 94 -5.75 6.76 -9.00
C LEU A 94 -6.14 7.65 -10.19
N GLY A 95 -6.15 8.98 -9.99
CA GLY A 95 -6.45 9.93 -11.06
C GLY A 95 -5.37 9.99 -12.15
N GLU A 96 -4.11 9.73 -11.80
CA GLU A 96 -2.98 9.66 -12.74
C GLU A 96 -2.93 8.35 -13.52
N SER A 97 -3.55 7.30 -13.01
CA SER A 97 -3.59 6.00 -13.66
C SER A 97 -4.63 5.99 -14.78
N LYS A 98 -4.29 5.30 -15.88
CA LYS A 98 -5.27 5.04 -16.93
C LYS A 98 -6.38 4.13 -16.40
N GLU A 99 -7.58 4.31 -16.92
CA GLU A 99 -8.72 3.49 -16.52
C GLU A 99 -8.43 2.00 -16.76
N PRO A 100 -8.51 1.16 -15.72
CA PRO A 100 -8.24 -0.26 -15.87
C PRO A 100 -9.46 -1.03 -16.36
N ASP A 101 -9.22 -2.18 -16.99
CA ASP A 101 -10.26 -3.17 -17.30
C ASP A 101 -10.48 -4.10 -16.10
N ILE A 102 -9.44 -4.30 -15.32
CA ILE A 102 -9.45 -5.14 -14.12
C ILE A 102 -8.78 -4.41 -12.98
#